data_f3f030b2991b781436317b1bc1c5d979
#
_entry.id   f3f030b2991b781436317b1bc1c5d979
#
_cell.length_a   1.000
_cell.length_b   1.000
_cell.length_c   1.000
_cell.angle_alpha   90.00
_cell.angle_beta   90.00
_cell.angle_gamma   90.00
#
_symmetry.space_group_name_H-M   'P 1'
#
loop_
_entity.id
_entity.type
_entity.pdbx_description
1 polymer ?
#
loop_
_entity_poly.entity_id
_entity_poly.type
_entity_poly.pdbx_seq_one_letter_code
_entity_poly.pdbx_strand_id
1 'polypeptide(L)'
;MASVILDEQLYDEDFVLNHTSLPFLVDVATGKLVRDHAEDPDAEVPETGEQNPFFVWDTATNAKAAYDVAAVKPALEGTFDVDGASCTTVFSLLKQKQVEYTPEWAESVSGVPAATIRQLAREYAEGPACLALGWGGNDKMGNADIAGHAAATLVALTGNVGKVGAGVGVFVGGSYNGHAGTLGAWELPEDMTAGTLEMPLYDAREGNAKVRACIFCGDVLQQHIGNMNKTAEFARGLDFIVTIDPYFTEGAKWADVILPATTRFENDAEVGSVKIGYSNIVLQNKIIEPLFEARTDFWIGKEIAKRFGKDQYLPATSEGWVAKVLSSSEDPYVSALTIDKINAANGVYPLEGIEEPRREFMDRVFATPSTRMDVYYDALVEYGQALPAYEPPLEAHAGNKLAETYPLQLANVHTLYRIHNQFNDAKWIQQFAEPRIELNPSEMEKRGLATGDAVEVFNDRGSFKCRVKANESIRPGSARMFEGQTADFLIEGNVQNVTNDGYVERGAELMCGPVIPFSDTLVEIKKA
;
A
#
# COMPACT_ATOMS: atom_id res chain seq x y z
N MET A 1 14.23 -6.55 -16.28
CA MET A 1 13.80 -5.59 -17.33
C MET A 1 14.69 -4.36 -17.36
N ALA A 2 14.98 -3.70 -16.24
CA ALA A 2 15.83 -2.49 -16.22
C ALA A 2 17.22 -2.74 -16.85
N SER A 3 17.89 -3.87 -16.54
CA SER A 3 19.16 -4.23 -17.19
C SER A 3 19.08 -4.27 -18.71
N VAL A 4 18.03 -4.88 -19.27
CA VAL A 4 17.82 -4.94 -20.73
C VAL A 4 17.61 -3.54 -21.32
N ILE A 5 16.80 -2.70 -20.67
CA ILE A 5 16.53 -1.33 -21.11
C ILE A 5 17.83 -0.50 -21.11
N LEU A 6 18.67 -0.67 -20.10
CA LEU A 6 19.95 0.03 -20.01
C LEU A 6 20.98 -0.50 -21.01
N ASP A 7 21.13 -1.82 -21.13
CA ASP A 7 22.12 -2.46 -22.01
C ASP A 7 21.81 -2.22 -23.49
N GLU A 8 20.53 -2.24 -23.87
CA GLU A 8 20.07 -2.01 -25.25
C GLU A 8 19.77 -0.53 -25.54
N GLN A 9 20.00 0.37 -24.56
CA GLN A 9 19.75 1.83 -24.65
C GLN A 9 18.31 2.17 -25.09
N LEU A 10 17.34 1.47 -24.52
CA LEU A 10 15.92 1.65 -24.83
C LEU A 10 15.23 2.70 -23.92
N TYR A 11 15.98 3.41 -23.10
CA TYR A 11 15.45 4.45 -22.23
C TYR A 11 15.13 5.74 -23.01
N ASP A 12 14.16 6.51 -22.52
CA ASP A 12 13.81 7.84 -23.01
C ASP A 12 14.82 8.86 -22.45
N GLU A 13 15.86 9.18 -23.22
CA GLU A 13 16.97 10.05 -22.78
C GLU A 13 16.49 11.45 -22.38
N ASP A 14 15.53 12.02 -23.11
CA ASP A 14 14.98 13.34 -22.77
C ASP A 14 14.24 13.31 -21.43
N PHE A 15 13.41 12.29 -21.22
CA PHE A 15 12.72 12.12 -19.95
C PHE A 15 13.69 11.87 -18.78
N VAL A 16 14.67 11.01 -18.98
CA VAL A 16 15.70 10.67 -17.98
C VAL A 16 16.48 11.93 -17.57
N LEU A 17 16.93 12.73 -18.50
CA LEU A 17 17.72 13.93 -18.23
C LEU A 17 16.92 15.06 -17.58
N ASN A 18 15.68 15.26 -18.00
CA ASN A 18 14.94 16.48 -17.67
C ASN A 18 13.84 16.28 -16.62
N HIS A 19 13.38 15.03 -16.37
CA HIS A 19 12.22 14.75 -15.54
C HIS A 19 12.47 13.71 -14.44
N THR A 20 13.73 13.26 -14.28
CA THR A 20 14.10 12.30 -13.23
C THR A 20 15.30 12.79 -12.41
N SER A 21 15.56 12.14 -11.27
CA SER A 21 16.77 12.35 -10.48
C SER A 21 17.99 11.56 -10.99
N LEU A 22 17.86 10.83 -12.10
CA LEU A 22 18.95 10.00 -12.64
C LEU A 22 20.26 10.77 -12.98
N PRO A 23 20.23 12.04 -13.45
CA PRO A 23 21.46 12.82 -13.66
C PRO A 23 22.03 13.47 -12.38
N PHE A 24 21.35 13.36 -11.23
CA PHE A 24 21.84 13.97 -9.99
C PHE A 24 23.12 13.32 -9.51
N LEU A 25 23.96 14.15 -8.85
CA LEU A 25 25.24 13.73 -8.32
C LEU A 25 25.09 13.11 -6.92
N VAL A 26 25.78 12.01 -6.71
CA VAL A 26 25.90 11.31 -5.42
C VAL A 26 27.37 11.33 -5.01
N ASP A 27 27.66 11.73 -3.80
CA ASP A 27 28.98 11.60 -3.17
C ASP A 27 29.27 10.11 -2.93
N VAL A 28 30.33 9.61 -3.54
CA VAL A 28 30.69 8.17 -3.50
C VAL A 28 31.07 7.72 -2.09
N ALA A 29 31.60 8.60 -1.26
CA ALA A 29 32.04 8.26 0.09
C ALA A 29 30.86 8.12 1.08
N THR A 30 29.84 8.96 0.94
CA THR A 30 28.69 9.01 1.85
C THR A 30 27.46 8.31 1.30
N GLY A 31 27.37 8.14 -0.03
CA GLY A 31 26.17 7.66 -0.71
C GLY A 31 25.03 8.68 -0.72
N LYS A 32 25.27 9.94 -0.34
CA LYS A 32 24.23 10.97 -0.28
C LYS A 32 24.22 11.83 -1.55
N LEU A 33 23.04 12.32 -1.91
CA LEU A 33 22.89 13.29 -3.00
C LEU A 33 23.63 14.59 -2.66
N VAL A 34 24.30 15.16 -3.67
CA VAL A 34 25.03 16.42 -3.50
C VAL A 34 24.03 17.58 -3.44
N ARG A 35 24.02 18.27 -2.29
CA ARG A 35 23.18 19.45 -2.01
C ARG A 35 24.01 20.49 -1.25
N ASP A 36 23.56 21.74 -1.23
CA ASP A 36 24.24 22.79 -0.46
C ASP A 36 24.18 22.54 1.05
N HIS A 37 23.07 21.96 1.53
CA HIS A 37 22.83 21.61 2.93
C HIS A 37 22.57 20.10 3.06
N ALA A 38 23.57 19.29 2.74
CA ALA A 38 23.45 17.83 2.78
C ALA A 38 23.19 17.25 4.19
N GLU A 39 23.49 18.03 5.24
CA GLU A 39 23.33 17.62 6.63
C GLU A 39 21.85 17.66 7.09
N ASP A 40 21.04 18.48 6.45
CA ASP A 40 19.59 18.57 6.70
C ASP A 40 18.86 18.65 5.36
N PRO A 41 18.51 17.50 4.78
CA PRO A 41 17.76 17.45 3.52
C PRO A 41 16.37 18.08 3.62
N ASP A 42 15.81 18.18 4.83
CA ASP A 42 14.52 18.79 5.14
C ASP A 42 14.69 20.22 5.69
N ALA A 43 15.91 20.77 5.68
CA ALA A 43 16.12 22.15 6.09
C ALA A 43 15.11 23.05 5.36
N GLU A 44 14.24 23.67 6.14
CA GLU A 44 13.27 24.64 5.62
C GLU A 44 14.01 25.63 4.72
N VAL A 45 13.45 25.87 3.54
CA VAL A 45 13.92 26.92 2.64
C VAL A 45 14.01 28.19 3.48
N PRO A 46 15.20 28.75 3.71
CA PRO A 46 15.32 29.95 4.52
C PRO A 46 14.40 31.05 3.94
N GLU A 47 13.87 31.92 4.80
CA GLU A 47 13.05 33.07 4.36
C GLU A 47 13.74 33.92 3.27
N THR A 48 15.04 33.73 3.06
CA THR A 48 15.86 34.36 2.01
C THR A 48 15.59 33.83 0.61
N GLY A 49 14.81 32.75 0.43
CA GLY A 49 14.54 32.15 -0.88
C GLY A 49 15.70 31.38 -1.50
N GLU A 50 16.79 31.15 -0.76
CA GLU A 50 17.85 30.23 -1.16
C GLU A 50 17.34 28.81 -1.01
N GLN A 51 17.02 28.17 -2.14
CA GLN A 51 16.66 26.77 -2.19
C GLN A 51 17.88 25.90 -1.87
N ASN A 52 17.65 24.72 -1.32
CA ASN A 52 18.67 23.68 -1.16
C ASN A 52 18.67 22.77 -2.43
N PRO A 53 19.29 23.20 -3.57
CA PRO A 53 19.13 22.52 -4.83
C PRO A 53 19.86 21.19 -4.85
N PHE A 54 19.37 20.28 -5.67
CA PHE A 54 20.15 19.14 -6.11
C PHE A 54 21.12 19.56 -7.20
N PHE A 55 22.27 18.89 -7.30
CA PHE A 55 23.28 19.21 -8.27
C PHE A 55 23.43 18.13 -9.34
N VAL A 56 23.73 18.60 -10.53
CA VAL A 56 24.14 17.82 -11.70
C VAL A 56 25.52 18.27 -12.16
N TRP A 57 26.19 17.47 -12.99
CA TRP A 57 27.38 17.90 -13.69
C TRP A 57 27.00 18.53 -15.01
N ASP A 58 27.25 19.82 -15.18
CA ASP A 58 26.99 20.50 -16.45
C ASP A 58 28.15 20.27 -17.44
N THR A 59 27.83 19.58 -18.52
CA THR A 59 28.79 19.25 -19.59
C THR A 59 29.24 20.48 -20.39
N ALA A 60 28.48 21.58 -20.38
CA ALA A 60 28.81 22.79 -21.11
C ALA A 60 29.87 23.62 -20.37
N THR A 61 29.79 23.68 -19.04
CA THR A 61 30.74 24.45 -18.21
C THR A 61 31.81 23.57 -17.57
N ASN A 62 31.64 22.25 -17.62
CA ASN A 62 32.45 21.24 -16.95
C ASN A 62 32.58 21.50 -15.44
N ALA A 63 31.44 21.76 -14.80
CA ALA A 63 31.33 22.06 -13.37
C ALA A 63 29.98 21.58 -12.80
N LYS A 64 29.87 21.51 -11.45
CA LYS A 64 28.58 21.31 -10.82
C LYS A 64 27.65 22.49 -11.09
N ALA A 65 26.37 22.22 -11.30
CA ALA A 65 25.34 23.22 -11.45
C ALA A 65 24.05 22.74 -10.79
N ALA A 66 23.24 23.67 -10.27
CA ALA A 66 21.92 23.34 -9.78
C ALA A 66 21.05 22.85 -10.96
N TYR A 67 20.29 21.78 -10.73
CA TYR A 67 19.54 21.08 -11.78
C TYR A 67 18.43 21.91 -12.44
N ASP A 68 17.94 22.92 -11.75
CA ASP A 68 16.82 23.80 -12.15
C ASP A 68 17.27 25.07 -12.87
N VAL A 69 18.58 25.27 -13.03
CA VAL A 69 19.12 26.42 -13.75
C VAL A 69 18.89 26.24 -15.26
N ALA A 70 18.30 27.23 -15.87
CA ALA A 70 18.06 27.24 -17.31
C ALA A 70 19.37 27.10 -18.11
N ALA A 71 19.37 26.29 -19.15
CA ALA A 71 20.48 25.99 -20.05
C ALA A 71 21.57 25.05 -19.49
N VAL A 72 21.43 24.47 -18.30
CA VAL A 72 22.28 23.38 -17.82
C VAL A 72 22.14 22.18 -18.76
N LYS A 73 23.27 21.56 -19.10
CA LYS A 73 23.32 20.31 -19.88
C LYS A 73 23.84 19.18 -18.99
N PRO A 74 22.96 18.49 -18.27
CA PRO A 74 23.39 17.50 -17.30
C PRO A 74 24.09 16.32 -17.99
N ALA A 75 25.21 15.89 -17.41
CA ALA A 75 25.81 14.61 -17.76
C ALA A 75 24.92 13.49 -17.28
N LEU A 76 24.64 12.50 -18.13
CA LEU A 76 23.90 11.32 -17.74
C LEU A 76 24.79 10.30 -17.02
N GLU A 77 26.00 10.09 -17.50
CA GLU A 77 26.98 9.16 -16.95
C GLU A 77 28.29 9.88 -16.59
N GLY A 78 28.97 9.41 -15.58
CA GLY A 78 30.31 9.83 -15.22
C GLY A 78 30.57 9.91 -13.73
N THR A 79 31.88 10.04 -13.41
CA THR A 79 32.36 10.36 -12.08
C THR A 79 33.19 11.64 -12.18
N PHE A 80 32.92 12.56 -11.27
CA PHE A 80 33.42 13.93 -11.32
C PHE A 80 34.03 14.31 -9.97
N ASP A 81 35.01 15.23 -10.00
CA ASP A 81 35.49 15.88 -8.80
C ASP A 81 34.61 17.11 -8.52
N VAL A 82 33.93 17.10 -7.39
CA VAL A 82 33.06 18.16 -6.94
C VAL A 82 33.63 18.71 -5.63
N ASP A 83 34.28 19.83 -5.68
CA ASP A 83 34.90 20.49 -4.51
C ASP A 83 35.88 19.58 -3.72
N GLY A 84 36.55 18.65 -4.42
CA GLY A 84 37.49 17.68 -3.84
C GLY A 84 36.84 16.34 -3.41
N ALA A 85 35.52 16.18 -3.56
CA ALA A 85 34.82 14.93 -3.36
C ALA A 85 34.57 14.19 -4.69
N SER A 86 34.75 12.88 -4.70
CA SER A 86 34.41 12.05 -5.85
C SER A 86 32.89 11.83 -5.90
N CYS A 87 32.24 12.38 -6.92
CA CYS A 87 30.79 12.27 -7.10
C CYS A 87 30.48 11.57 -8.42
N THR A 88 29.41 10.77 -8.43
CA THR A 88 28.94 10.05 -9.62
C THR A 88 27.45 10.30 -9.85
N THR A 89 26.96 10.12 -11.07
CA THR A 89 25.52 10.25 -11.34
C THR A 89 24.72 9.07 -10.80
N VAL A 90 23.49 9.32 -10.39
CA VAL A 90 22.54 8.25 -10.01
C VAL A 90 22.39 7.23 -11.15
N PHE A 91 22.36 7.68 -12.40
CA PHE A 91 22.28 6.80 -13.57
C PHE A 91 23.48 5.84 -13.65
N SER A 92 24.70 6.33 -13.41
CA SER A 92 25.90 5.48 -13.37
C SER A 92 25.81 4.43 -12.26
N LEU A 93 25.32 4.81 -11.08
CA LEU A 93 25.10 3.86 -9.98
C LEU A 93 24.03 2.82 -10.33
N LEU A 94 22.92 3.26 -10.92
CA LEU A 94 21.86 2.35 -11.37
C LEU A 94 22.39 1.35 -12.40
N LYS A 95 23.12 1.83 -13.41
CA LYS A 95 23.73 0.99 -14.45
C LYS A 95 24.68 -0.04 -13.85
N GLN A 96 25.53 0.38 -12.92
CA GLN A 96 26.45 -0.52 -12.21
C GLN A 96 25.67 -1.59 -11.41
N LYS A 97 24.64 -1.19 -10.70
CA LYS A 97 23.82 -2.10 -9.88
C LYS A 97 23.05 -3.11 -10.74
N GLN A 98 22.61 -2.73 -11.93
CA GLN A 98 21.84 -3.61 -12.81
C GLN A 98 22.67 -4.70 -13.50
N VAL A 99 24.01 -4.67 -13.42
CA VAL A 99 24.88 -5.70 -14.01
C VAL A 99 24.59 -7.09 -13.44
N GLU A 100 24.26 -7.20 -12.16
CA GLU A 100 23.95 -8.47 -11.51
C GLU A 100 22.53 -8.98 -11.78
N TYR A 101 21.60 -8.09 -12.17
CA TYR A 101 20.17 -8.40 -12.36
C TYR A 101 19.84 -8.77 -13.80
N THR A 102 20.59 -9.75 -14.35
CA THR A 102 20.37 -10.23 -15.72
C THR A 102 19.01 -10.95 -15.87
N PRO A 103 18.46 -11.09 -17.09
CA PRO A 103 17.28 -11.89 -17.32
C PRO A 103 17.41 -13.34 -16.88
N GLU A 104 18.62 -13.94 -16.98
CA GLU A 104 18.92 -15.29 -16.52
C GLU A 104 18.87 -15.40 -15.00
N TRP A 105 19.44 -14.42 -14.29
CA TRP A 105 19.28 -14.31 -12.85
C TRP A 105 17.80 -14.21 -12.47
N ALA A 106 17.05 -13.31 -13.14
CA ALA A 106 15.64 -13.12 -12.87
C ALA A 106 14.81 -14.38 -13.13
N GLU A 107 15.15 -15.17 -14.19
CA GLU A 107 14.55 -16.49 -14.43
C GLU A 107 14.79 -17.43 -13.26
N SER A 108 16.01 -17.48 -12.72
CA SER A 108 16.36 -18.36 -11.60
C SER A 108 15.56 -18.04 -10.33
N VAL A 109 15.22 -16.76 -10.11
CA VAL A 109 14.46 -16.30 -8.94
C VAL A 109 12.95 -16.43 -9.15
N SER A 110 12.44 -15.97 -10.30
CA SER A 110 11.00 -15.86 -10.55
C SER A 110 10.39 -17.07 -11.26
N GLY A 111 11.21 -17.85 -11.97
CA GLY A 111 10.76 -18.90 -12.88
C GLY A 111 10.16 -18.38 -14.19
N VAL A 112 10.22 -17.08 -14.45
CA VAL A 112 9.82 -16.49 -15.74
C VAL A 112 10.98 -16.64 -16.72
N PRO A 113 10.79 -17.24 -17.92
CA PRO A 113 11.88 -17.44 -18.87
C PRO A 113 12.60 -16.13 -19.25
N ALA A 114 13.93 -16.14 -19.28
CA ALA A 114 14.77 -14.98 -19.61
C ALA A 114 14.39 -14.35 -20.97
N ALA A 115 14.02 -15.19 -21.95
CA ALA A 115 13.54 -14.70 -23.24
C ALA A 115 12.25 -13.86 -23.12
N THR A 116 11.32 -14.30 -22.28
CA THR A 116 10.08 -13.56 -21.99
C THR A 116 10.37 -12.24 -21.30
N ILE A 117 11.31 -12.24 -20.32
CA ILE A 117 11.72 -11.01 -19.62
C ILE A 117 12.32 -9.99 -20.59
N ARG A 118 13.16 -10.43 -21.54
CA ARG A 118 13.73 -9.55 -22.58
C ARG A 118 12.64 -9.00 -23.51
N GLN A 119 11.72 -9.85 -23.94
CA GLN A 119 10.60 -9.43 -24.78
C GLN A 119 9.76 -8.36 -24.07
N LEU A 120 9.34 -8.61 -22.83
CA LEU A 120 8.56 -7.66 -22.03
C LEU A 120 9.31 -6.35 -21.79
N ALA A 121 10.62 -6.40 -21.59
CA ALA A 121 11.43 -5.18 -21.40
C ALA A 121 11.39 -4.29 -22.66
N ARG A 122 11.51 -4.88 -23.85
CA ARG A 122 11.45 -4.15 -25.12
C ARG A 122 10.04 -3.60 -25.39
N GLU A 123 9.01 -4.42 -25.23
CA GLU A 123 7.61 -4.01 -25.40
C GLU A 123 7.25 -2.88 -24.43
N TYR A 124 7.72 -2.95 -23.18
CA TYR A 124 7.50 -1.91 -22.18
C TYR A 124 8.21 -0.60 -22.55
N ALA A 125 9.42 -0.67 -23.05
CA ALA A 125 10.20 0.50 -23.47
C ALA A 125 9.64 1.16 -24.73
N GLU A 126 9.06 0.35 -25.65
CA GLU A 126 8.43 0.88 -26.86
C GLU A 126 7.18 1.71 -26.55
N GLY A 127 6.46 1.39 -25.47
CA GLY A 127 5.33 2.13 -24.89
C GLY A 127 4.24 2.59 -25.85
N PRO A 128 3.20 3.28 -25.36
CA PRO A 128 2.88 3.51 -23.95
C PRO A 128 2.49 2.22 -23.23
N ALA A 129 3.03 2.01 -22.05
CA ALA A 129 2.80 0.81 -21.26
C ALA A 129 2.51 1.12 -19.79
N CYS A 130 1.65 0.31 -19.17
CA CYS A 130 1.27 0.42 -17.77
C CYS A 130 1.72 -0.81 -17.00
N LEU A 131 2.26 -0.61 -15.79
CA LEU A 131 2.52 -1.66 -14.82
C LEU A 131 1.44 -1.62 -13.74
N ALA A 132 0.59 -2.62 -13.68
CA ALA A 132 -0.35 -2.83 -12.58
C ALA A 132 0.23 -3.89 -11.65
N LEU A 133 0.75 -3.48 -10.50
CA LEU A 133 1.41 -4.38 -9.55
C LEU A 133 0.41 -5.18 -8.71
N GLY A 134 -0.87 -4.86 -8.80
CA GLY A 134 -1.97 -5.60 -8.20
C GLY A 134 -2.03 -5.54 -6.68
N TRP A 135 -3.18 -5.92 -6.15
CA TRP A 135 -3.46 -5.97 -4.74
C TRP A 135 -3.26 -7.37 -4.15
N GLY A 136 -2.77 -7.42 -2.92
CA GLY A 136 -2.73 -8.62 -2.12
C GLY A 136 -1.61 -9.60 -2.44
N GLY A 137 -0.84 -9.35 -3.49
CA GLY A 137 0.34 -10.14 -3.84
C GLY A 137 1.61 -9.38 -3.47
N ASN A 138 1.93 -8.36 -4.24
CA ASN A 138 3.19 -7.64 -4.09
C ASN A 138 3.23 -6.75 -2.86
N ASP A 139 2.13 -6.15 -2.46
CA ASP A 139 2.03 -5.15 -1.40
C ASP A 139 1.95 -5.74 0.03
N LYS A 140 1.96 -7.06 0.16
CA LYS A 140 1.86 -7.78 1.45
C LYS A 140 3.02 -8.74 1.69
N MET A 141 4.16 -8.48 1.02
CA MET A 141 5.41 -9.24 1.15
C MET A 141 6.46 -8.35 1.84
N GLY A 142 7.45 -8.95 2.47
CA GLY A 142 8.51 -8.22 3.17
C GLY A 142 9.40 -7.35 2.28
N ASN A 143 9.31 -7.51 0.97
CA ASN A 143 10.05 -6.74 -0.05
C ASN A 143 9.13 -5.96 -1.00
N ALA A 144 7.92 -5.65 -0.56
CA ALA A 144 6.91 -4.98 -1.37
C ALA A 144 7.30 -3.56 -1.79
N ASP A 145 7.94 -2.81 -0.90
CA ASP A 145 8.48 -1.49 -1.13
C ASP A 145 9.53 -1.50 -2.25
N ILE A 146 10.41 -2.50 -2.25
CA ILE A 146 11.43 -2.67 -3.30
C ILE A 146 10.78 -2.94 -4.66
N ALA A 147 9.72 -3.74 -4.70
CA ALA A 147 8.99 -4.01 -5.93
C ALA A 147 8.34 -2.73 -6.49
N GLY A 148 7.75 -1.89 -5.63
CA GLY A 148 7.21 -0.58 -5.99
C GLY A 148 8.30 0.35 -6.52
N HIS A 149 9.41 0.48 -5.82
CA HIS A 149 10.56 1.30 -6.22
C HIS A 149 11.17 0.83 -7.57
N ALA A 150 11.30 -0.49 -7.75
CA ALA A 150 11.79 -1.05 -9.02
C ALA A 150 10.84 -0.75 -10.19
N ALA A 151 9.53 -0.82 -9.97
CA ALA A 151 8.54 -0.45 -10.99
C ALA A 151 8.58 1.04 -11.33
N ALA A 152 8.70 1.92 -10.32
CA ALA A 152 8.89 3.36 -10.53
C ALA A 152 10.19 3.64 -11.33
N THR A 153 11.26 2.89 -11.05
CA THR A 153 12.52 2.99 -11.81
C THR A 153 12.33 2.64 -13.31
N LEU A 154 11.48 1.65 -13.63
CA LEU A 154 11.16 1.35 -15.04
C LEU A 154 10.42 2.51 -15.72
N VAL A 155 9.49 3.14 -15.01
CA VAL A 155 8.81 4.36 -15.52
C VAL A 155 9.79 5.50 -15.72
N ALA A 156 10.69 5.72 -14.77
CA ALA A 156 11.73 6.76 -14.86
C ALA A 156 12.66 6.56 -16.07
N LEU A 157 12.99 5.32 -16.38
CA LEU A 157 13.82 5.00 -17.56
C LEU A 157 13.07 5.21 -18.88
N THR A 158 11.78 4.93 -18.94
CA THR A 158 11.04 4.85 -20.22
C THR A 158 10.07 6.00 -20.48
N GLY A 159 9.89 6.90 -19.50
CA GLY A 159 8.91 7.99 -19.60
C GLY A 159 7.47 7.50 -19.81
N ASN A 160 7.14 6.29 -19.31
CA ASN A 160 5.79 5.75 -19.37
C ASN A 160 4.88 6.40 -18.33
N VAL A 161 4.71 7.72 -18.42
CA VAL A 161 3.86 8.56 -17.57
C VAL A 161 3.31 9.73 -18.38
N GLY A 162 2.18 10.29 -17.98
CA GLY A 162 1.56 11.43 -18.67
C GLY A 162 0.97 11.10 -20.06
N LYS A 163 0.90 9.85 -20.43
CA LYS A 163 0.40 9.34 -21.72
C LYS A 163 -0.80 8.41 -21.47
N VAL A 164 -1.75 8.39 -22.40
CA VAL A 164 -2.88 7.43 -22.34
C VAL A 164 -2.33 6.01 -22.41
N GLY A 165 -2.72 5.18 -21.45
CA GLY A 165 -2.27 3.78 -21.36
C GLY A 165 -0.90 3.58 -20.69
N ALA A 166 -0.25 4.63 -20.22
CA ALA A 166 1.01 4.57 -19.49
C ALA A 166 0.81 4.77 -17.99
N GLY A 167 1.77 4.32 -17.21
CA GLY A 167 1.83 4.53 -15.76
C GLY A 167 2.27 3.32 -14.97
N VAL A 168 2.29 3.50 -13.66
CA VAL A 168 2.50 2.43 -12.68
C VAL A 168 1.50 2.60 -11.54
N GLY A 169 0.93 1.51 -11.06
CA GLY A 169 0.03 1.53 -9.94
C GLY A 169 0.11 0.25 -9.12
N VAL A 170 0.23 0.41 -7.81
CA VAL A 170 0.15 -0.69 -6.85
C VAL A 170 -1.24 -0.76 -6.27
N PHE A 171 -1.85 0.39 -6.06
CA PHE A 171 -3.13 0.57 -5.41
C PHE A 171 -4.05 1.40 -6.30
N VAL A 172 -5.22 0.86 -6.59
CA VAL A 172 -6.25 1.58 -7.36
C VAL A 172 -7.08 2.53 -6.51
N GLY A 173 -6.56 2.94 -5.42
CA GLY A 173 -7.33 3.65 -4.43
C GLY A 173 -6.94 5.10 -4.25
N GLY A 174 -6.01 5.61 -4.97
CA GLY A 174 -5.48 6.94 -4.74
C GLY A 174 -6.44 8.08 -5.06
N SER A 175 -5.93 9.26 -4.95
CA SER A 175 -6.65 10.47 -5.32
C SER A 175 -6.96 10.40 -6.80
N TYR A 176 -8.08 10.44 -7.02
CA TYR A 176 -8.73 9.91 -8.07
C TYR A 176 -9.01 10.93 -9.07
N ASN A 177 -8.48 11.82 -9.38
CA ASN A 177 -8.95 12.68 -10.39
C ASN A 177 -8.64 14.13 -10.17
N GLY A 178 -7.63 14.43 -9.42
CA GLY A 178 -7.30 15.80 -9.13
C GLY A 178 -8.29 16.51 -8.19
N HIS A 179 -9.54 16.08 -8.17
CA HIS A 179 -10.56 16.68 -7.32
C HIS A 179 -11.01 15.80 -6.16
N ALA A 180 -11.13 14.52 -6.38
CA ALA A 180 -11.78 13.62 -5.44
C ALA A 180 -10.96 13.23 -4.22
N GLY A 181 -9.63 13.40 -4.24
CA GLY A 181 -8.80 13.21 -3.05
C GLY A 181 -8.92 14.32 -2.02
N THR A 182 -9.63 15.38 -2.36
CA THR A 182 -9.71 16.60 -1.57
C THR A 182 -11.06 16.80 -0.87
N LEU A 183 -11.76 15.73 -0.57
CA LEU A 183 -12.79 15.80 0.47
C LEU A 183 -12.11 16.31 1.73
N GLY A 184 -12.51 17.46 2.23
CA GLY A 184 -11.77 18.23 3.19
C GLY A 184 -11.33 17.46 4.41
N ALA A 185 -10.09 17.62 4.76
CA ALA A 185 -9.58 17.15 6.03
C ALA A 185 -10.17 18.02 7.16
N TRP A 186 -10.47 17.39 8.28
CA TRP A 186 -10.81 18.10 9.48
C TRP A 186 -9.53 18.41 10.24
N GLU A 187 -9.19 19.68 10.35
CA GLU A 187 -8.16 20.10 11.30
C GLU A 187 -8.71 19.92 12.73
N LEU A 188 -8.17 18.96 13.44
CA LEU A 188 -8.39 18.83 14.86
C LEU A 188 -7.66 19.99 15.57
N PRO A 189 -8.26 20.58 16.63
CA PRO A 189 -7.53 21.51 17.48
C PRO A 189 -6.22 20.87 17.99
N GLU A 190 -5.17 21.68 18.13
CA GLU A 190 -3.83 21.23 18.54
C GLU A 190 -3.85 20.43 19.84
N ASP A 191 -4.75 20.76 20.77
CA ASP A 191 -4.94 20.05 22.04
C ASP A 191 -5.66 18.69 21.90
N MET A 192 -6.15 18.36 20.70
CA MET A 192 -6.78 17.09 20.36
C MET A 192 -5.92 16.20 19.46
N THR A 193 -4.82 16.72 18.94
CA THR A 193 -3.82 15.91 18.25
C THR A 193 -3.01 15.12 19.27
N ALA A 194 -3.51 13.97 19.66
CA ALA A 194 -2.66 13.01 20.34
C ALA A 194 -1.60 12.51 19.35
N GLY A 195 -0.39 12.25 19.84
CA GLY A 195 0.61 11.57 19.03
C GLY A 195 0.01 10.28 18.47
N THR A 196 -0.06 10.15 17.15
CA THR A 196 -0.47 8.92 16.51
C THR A 196 0.71 7.97 16.52
N LEU A 197 0.50 6.76 17.01
CA LEU A 197 1.43 5.67 16.78
C LEU A 197 1.32 5.30 15.30
N GLU A 198 2.41 5.09 14.61
CA GLU A 198 2.41 4.68 13.19
C GLU A 198 1.71 3.34 12.99
N MET A 199 1.89 2.42 13.94
CA MET A 199 1.29 1.09 13.96
C MET A 199 0.71 0.79 15.34
N PRO A 200 -0.33 1.53 15.79
CA PRO A 200 -0.73 1.60 17.20
C PRO A 200 -1.07 0.24 17.80
N LEU A 201 -1.67 -0.65 17.04
CA LEU A 201 -2.08 -1.96 17.56
C LEU A 201 -0.89 -2.93 17.66
N TYR A 202 0.04 -2.90 16.71
CA TYR A 202 1.27 -3.67 16.78
C TYR A 202 2.17 -3.20 17.90
N ASP A 203 2.38 -1.90 18.02
CA ASP A 203 3.18 -1.31 19.11
C ASP A 203 2.61 -1.61 20.49
N ALA A 204 1.29 -1.52 20.64
CA ALA A 204 0.61 -1.89 21.87
C ALA A 204 0.77 -3.38 22.18
N ARG A 205 0.64 -4.25 21.17
CA ARG A 205 0.80 -5.69 21.32
C ARG A 205 2.24 -6.09 21.70
N GLU A 206 3.23 -5.44 21.14
CA GLU A 206 4.65 -5.66 21.44
C GLU A 206 5.10 -4.98 22.76
N GLY A 207 4.22 -4.20 23.39
CA GLY A 207 4.50 -3.52 24.66
C GLY A 207 5.21 -2.16 24.50
N ASN A 208 5.35 -1.66 23.28
CA ASN A 208 5.94 -0.35 22.98
C ASN A 208 5.03 0.80 23.40
N ALA A 209 3.71 0.55 23.51
CA ALA A 209 2.73 1.50 24.01
C ALA A 209 1.90 0.90 25.13
N LYS A 210 1.64 1.69 26.18
CA LYS A 210 0.78 1.30 27.30
C LYS A 210 -0.68 1.57 26.97
N VAL A 211 -1.35 0.58 26.43
CA VAL A 211 -2.77 0.63 26.13
C VAL A 211 -3.53 -0.19 27.16
N ARG A 212 -4.59 0.38 27.73
CA ARG A 212 -5.46 -0.28 28.71
C ARG A 212 -6.86 -0.52 28.18
N ALA A 213 -7.31 0.29 27.24
CA ALA A 213 -8.62 0.16 26.60
C ALA A 213 -8.53 0.42 25.11
N CYS A 214 -9.35 -0.27 24.35
CA CYS A 214 -9.42 -0.11 22.90
C CYS A 214 -10.87 0.03 22.45
N ILE A 215 -11.09 0.90 21.46
CA ILE A 215 -12.35 0.98 20.70
C ILE A 215 -12.02 0.59 19.26
N PHE A 216 -12.60 -0.47 18.77
CA PHE A 216 -12.42 -0.97 17.42
C PHE A 216 -13.65 -0.67 16.56
N CYS A 217 -13.43 -0.08 15.39
CA CYS A 217 -14.44 0.02 14.34
C CYS A 217 -14.24 -1.12 13.35
N GLY A 218 -15.16 -2.07 13.33
CA GLY A 218 -15.05 -3.30 12.55
C GLY A 218 -14.30 -4.43 13.26
N ASP A 219 -14.10 -5.53 12.53
CA ASP A 219 -13.48 -6.78 13.04
C ASP A 219 -11.93 -6.74 12.98
N VAL A 220 -11.34 -5.72 13.60
CA VAL A 220 -9.89 -5.45 13.52
C VAL A 220 -9.07 -6.56 14.17
N LEU A 221 -9.44 -6.98 15.38
CA LEU A 221 -8.67 -7.95 16.17
C LEU A 221 -8.50 -9.30 15.48
N GLN A 222 -9.47 -9.71 14.69
CA GLN A 222 -9.53 -11.06 14.10
C GLN A 222 -9.14 -11.10 12.61
N GLN A 223 -9.16 -9.95 11.92
CA GLN A 223 -9.00 -9.92 10.47
C GLN A 223 -7.79 -9.11 9.98
N HIS A 224 -7.29 -8.17 10.78
CA HIS A 224 -6.25 -7.24 10.34
C HIS A 224 -4.86 -7.53 10.89
N ILE A 225 -4.71 -8.47 11.83
CA ILE A 225 -3.46 -8.69 12.55
C ILE A 225 -3.05 -10.15 12.41
N GLY A 226 -1.80 -10.38 12.00
CA GLY A 226 -1.19 -11.70 11.99
C GLY A 226 -0.89 -12.24 13.39
N ASN A 227 -0.63 -13.54 13.50
CA ASN A 227 -0.34 -14.22 14.75
C ASN A 227 -1.44 -14.03 15.82
N MET A 228 -2.57 -14.65 15.57
CA MET A 228 -3.77 -14.47 16.41
C MET A 228 -3.56 -14.90 17.86
N ASN A 229 -2.65 -15.83 18.15
CA ASN A 229 -2.35 -16.23 19.53
C ASN A 229 -1.76 -15.06 20.33
N LYS A 230 -0.84 -14.32 19.74
CA LYS A 230 -0.26 -13.10 20.33
C LYS A 230 -1.31 -11.99 20.49
N THR A 231 -2.16 -11.82 19.50
CA THR A 231 -3.27 -10.86 19.55
C THR A 231 -4.30 -11.22 20.64
N ALA A 232 -4.60 -12.50 20.81
CA ALA A 232 -5.49 -12.97 21.88
C ALA A 232 -4.89 -12.75 23.28
N GLU A 233 -3.58 -12.92 23.42
CA GLU A 233 -2.87 -12.63 24.68
C GLU A 233 -2.93 -11.13 25.00
N PHE A 234 -2.64 -10.28 24.03
CA PHE A 234 -2.78 -8.83 24.18
C PHE A 234 -4.20 -8.42 24.58
N ALA A 235 -5.22 -8.93 23.87
CA ALA A 235 -6.61 -8.59 24.15
C ALA A 235 -7.06 -8.99 25.56
N ARG A 236 -6.59 -10.15 26.06
CA ARG A 236 -6.85 -10.57 27.45
C ARG A 236 -6.19 -9.67 28.50
N GLY A 237 -5.13 -8.96 28.13
CA GLY A 237 -4.44 -8.01 29.00
C GLY A 237 -5.09 -6.64 29.06
N LEU A 238 -6.04 -6.32 28.19
CA LEU A 238 -6.77 -5.06 28.19
C LEU A 238 -7.81 -5.02 29.32
N ASP A 239 -7.98 -3.86 29.91
CA ASP A 239 -9.01 -3.59 30.94
C ASP A 239 -10.41 -3.43 30.32
N PHE A 240 -10.49 -3.01 29.05
CA PHE A 240 -11.76 -2.69 28.40
C PHE A 240 -11.66 -2.71 26.87
N ILE A 241 -12.57 -3.42 26.23
CA ILE A 241 -12.68 -3.51 24.77
C ILE A 241 -14.09 -3.12 24.32
N VAL A 242 -14.17 -2.17 23.40
CA VAL A 242 -15.41 -1.79 22.73
C VAL A 242 -15.30 -2.12 21.24
N THR A 243 -16.32 -2.75 20.67
CA THR A 243 -16.44 -2.97 19.23
C THR A 243 -17.65 -2.23 18.68
N ILE A 244 -17.43 -1.51 17.58
CA ILE A 244 -18.45 -0.82 16.80
C ILE A 244 -18.57 -1.56 15.48
N ASP A 245 -19.68 -2.26 15.24
CA ASP A 245 -19.88 -3.05 14.02
C ASP A 245 -21.38 -3.24 13.76
N PRO A 246 -21.85 -3.25 12.50
CA PRO A 246 -23.23 -3.60 12.16
C PRO A 246 -23.55 -5.08 12.40
N TYR A 247 -22.53 -5.95 12.54
CA TYR A 247 -22.69 -7.39 12.71
C TYR A 247 -22.02 -7.88 13.99
N PHE A 248 -22.52 -9.01 14.51
CA PHE A 248 -21.89 -9.70 15.62
C PHE A 248 -20.73 -10.58 15.12
N THR A 249 -19.58 -9.94 14.94
CA THR A 249 -18.36 -10.54 14.37
C THR A 249 -17.58 -11.37 15.41
N GLU A 250 -16.53 -12.05 14.96
CA GLU A 250 -15.58 -12.74 15.85
C GLU A 250 -14.91 -11.76 16.82
N GLY A 251 -14.53 -10.56 16.37
CA GLY A 251 -13.97 -9.52 17.23
C GLY A 251 -14.95 -9.03 18.27
N ALA A 252 -16.25 -8.98 17.95
CA ALA A 252 -17.29 -8.61 18.88
C ALA A 252 -17.42 -9.62 20.05
N LYS A 253 -17.05 -10.89 19.85
CA LYS A 253 -17.04 -11.90 20.93
C LYS A 253 -15.98 -11.63 22.00
N TRP A 254 -15.01 -10.79 21.72
CA TRP A 254 -13.95 -10.40 22.66
C TRP A 254 -14.23 -9.07 23.37
N ALA A 255 -15.26 -8.35 22.95
CA ALA A 255 -15.60 -7.04 23.46
C ALA A 255 -16.40 -7.11 24.77
N ASP A 256 -16.11 -6.18 25.69
CA ASP A 256 -16.93 -5.94 26.89
C ASP A 256 -18.22 -5.19 26.57
N VAL A 257 -18.16 -4.32 25.54
CA VAL A 257 -19.30 -3.56 25.04
C VAL A 257 -19.33 -3.59 23.51
N ILE A 258 -20.52 -3.84 22.96
CA ILE A 258 -20.79 -3.82 21.53
C ILE A 258 -21.73 -2.66 21.25
N LEU A 259 -21.32 -1.76 20.33
CA LEU A 259 -22.14 -0.66 19.87
C LEU A 259 -22.56 -0.96 18.42
N PRO A 260 -23.86 -1.30 18.20
CA PRO A 260 -24.31 -1.66 16.87
C PRO A 260 -24.32 -0.42 15.94
N ALA A 261 -23.55 -0.49 14.87
CA ALA A 261 -23.52 0.53 13.83
C ALA A 261 -24.61 0.32 12.78
N THR A 262 -24.99 1.38 12.09
CA THR A 262 -25.89 1.28 10.94
C THR A 262 -25.17 0.71 9.71
N THR A 263 -25.94 0.03 8.87
CA THR A 263 -25.48 -0.28 7.51
C THR A 263 -25.58 0.95 6.62
N ARG A 264 -25.01 0.91 5.42
CA ARG A 264 -25.09 2.02 4.45
C ARG A 264 -26.51 2.46 4.12
N PHE A 265 -27.46 1.53 4.07
CA PHE A 265 -28.85 1.86 3.76
C PHE A 265 -29.57 2.58 4.90
N GLU A 266 -29.04 2.52 6.10
CA GLU A 266 -29.58 3.10 7.33
C GLU A 266 -28.88 4.43 7.72
N ASN A 267 -27.76 4.78 7.07
CA ASN A 267 -27.02 6.00 7.36
C ASN A 267 -27.80 7.25 6.93
N ASP A 268 -27.77 8.30 7.75
CA ASP A 268 -28.49 9.55 7.48
C ASP A 268 -27.90 10.27 6.27
N ALA A 269 -26.58 10.49 6.25
CA ALA A 269 -25.85 11.05 5.13
C ALA A 269 -24.37 10.64 5.19
N GLU A 270 -23.81 10.32 4.05
CA GLU A 270 -22.39 10.03 3.87
C GLU A 270 -21.95 10.53 2.51
N VAL A 271 -20.77 11.14 2.43
CA VAL A 271 -20.21 11.60 1.16
C VAL A 271 -18.93 10.83 0.85
N GLY A 272 -18.74 10.51 -0.40
CA GLY A 272 -17.54 9.85 -0.89
C GLY A 272 -17.24 10.22 -2.33
N SER A 273 -16.07 9.85 -2.78
CA SER A 273 -15.70 9.89 -4.19
C SER A 273 -15.72 8.47 -4.77
N VAL A 274 -16.04 8.35 -6.05
CA VAL A 274 -15.92 7.06 -6.72
C VAL A 274 -14.45 6.79 -7.02
N LYS A 275 -13.97 5.67 -6.56
CA LYS A 275 -12.63 5.18 -6.89
C LYS A 275 -12.58 4.77 -8.37
N ILE A 276 -11.39 4.91 -8.98
CA ILE A 276 -11.10 4.37 -10.32
C ILE A 276 -11.82 5.10 -11.46
N GLY A 277 -11.21 6.16 -11.93
CA GLY A 277 -11.47 6.71 -13.26
C GLY A 277 -12.74 7.53 -13.45
N TYR A 278 -13.60 7.63 -12.43
CA TYR A 278 -14.80 8.46 -12.51
C TYR A 278 -14.70 9.66 -11.58
N SER A 279 -14.79 10.84 -12.17
CA SER A 279 -14.69 12.11 -11.46
C SER A 279 -16.05 12.50 -10.89
N ASN A 280 -16.49 11.83 -9.84
CA ASN A 280 -17.79 12.08 -9.23
C ASN A 280 -17.68 12.19 -7.71
N ILE A 281 -18.48 13.10 -7.14
CA ILE A 281 -18.82 13.07 -5.72
C ILE A 281 -20.16 12.35 -5.56
N VAL A 282 -20.20 11.38 -4.66
CA VAL A 282 -21.39 10.56 -4.40
C VAL A 282 -21.90 10.85 -3.01
N LEU A 283 -23.19 11.13 -2.89
CA LEU A 283 -23.89 11.26 -1.63
C LEU A 283 -24.75 10.02 -1.38
N GLN A 284 -24.48 9.35 -0.29
CA GLN A 284 -25.35 8.31 0.24
C GLN A 284 -26.45 8.95 1.09
N ASN A 285 -27.69 8.70 0.74
CA ASN A 285 -28.85 9.08 1.56
C ASN A 285 -29.42 7.85 2.26
N LYS A 286 -30.04 8.07 3.40
CA LYS A 286 -30.78 7.04 4.12
C LYS A 286 -31.93 6.46 3.26
N ILE A 287 -32.04 5.15 3.20
CA ILE A 287 -33.06 4.44 2.45
C ILE A 287 -34.06 3.76 3.38
N ILE A 288 -33.60 3.27 4.51
CA ILE A 288 -34.43 2.66 5.55
C ILE A 288 -34.07 3.23 6.92
N GLU A 289 -34.99 3.17 7.87
CA GLU A 289 -34.70 3.54 9.24
C GLU A 289 -33.75 2.52 9.89
N PRO A 290 -32.86 2.97 10.79
CA PRO A 290 -31.99 2.08 11.53
C PRO A 290 -32.74 0.95 12.21
N LEU A 291 -32.26 -0.27 12.05
CA LEU A 291 -32.83 -1.44 12.69
C LEU A 291 -32.37 -1.54 14.15
N PHE A 292 -33.27 -1.92 15.02
CA PHE A 292 -33.01 -2.16 16.44
C PHE A 292 -32.37 -0.94 17.14
N GLU A 293 -31.25 -1.14 17.82
CA GLU A 293 -30.50 -0.10 18.53
C GLU A 293 -29.37 0.52 17.70
N ALA A 294 -29.25 0.16 16.41
CA ALA A 294 -28.19 0.66 15.55
C ALA A 294 -28.17 2.20 15.45
N ARG A 295 -26.97 2.76 15.46
CA ARG A 295 -26.72 4.20 15.29
C ARG A 295 -25.60 4.40 14.31
N THR A 296 -25.59 5.56 13.65
CA THR A 296 -24.50 5.92 12.72
C THR A 296 -23.17 6.03 13.47
N ASP A 297 -22.06 5.69 12.80
CA ASP A 297 -20.71 5.88 13.36
C ASP A 297 -20.50 7.33 13.81
N PHE A 298 -21.00 8.29 13.03
CA PHE A 298 -20.97 9.70 13.41
C PHE A 298 -21.67 9.98 14.73
N TRP A 299 -22.88 9.44 14.94
CA TRP A 299 -23.63 9.61 16.20
C TRP A 299 -22.90 8.96 17.37
N ILE A 300 -22.36 7.74 17.18
CA ILE A 300 -21.60 7.02 18.20
C ILE A 300 -20.35 7.83 18.59
N GLY A 301 -19.57 8.28 17.62
CA GLY A 301 -18.38 9.08 17.85
C GLY A 301 -18.71 10.41 18.57
N LYS A 302 -19.79 11.09 18.18
CA LYS A 302 -20.25 12.31 18.82
C LYS A 302 -20.68 12.10 20.27
N GLU A 303 -21.40 11.03 20.57
CA GLU A 303 -21.81 10.69 21.93
C GLU A 303 -20.62 10.32 22.83
N ILE A 304 -19.59 9.71 22.28
CA ILE A 304 -18.32 9.49 22.98
C ILE A 304 -17.63 10.84 23.23
N ALA A 305 -17.46 11.67 22.20
CA ALA A 305 -16.83 12.99 22.32
C ALA A 305 -17.52 13.88 23.38
N LYS A 306 -18.86 13.83 23.45
CA LYS A 306 -19.65 14.55 24.45
C LYS A 306 -19.28 14.16 25.88
N ARG A 307 -19.04 12.88 26.13
CA ARG A 307 -18.63 12.39 27.46
C ARG A 307 -17.23 12.85 27.87
N PHE A 308 -16.41 13.20 26.89
CA PHE A 308 -15.11 13.83 27.07
C PHE A 308 -15.14 15.36 27.00
N GLY A 309 -16.33 15.99 26.86
CA GLY A 309 -16.47 17.44 26.74
C GLY A 309 -15.87 18.01 25.45
N LYS A 310 -15.89 17.22 24.36
CA LYS A 310 -15.28 17.56 23.05
C LYS A 310 -16.29 17.64 21.90
N ASP A 311 -17.58 17.51 22.18
CA ASP A 311 -18.63 17.50 21.14
C ASP A 311 -18.83 18.85 20.44
N GLN A 312 -18.35 19.96 21.03
CA GLN A 312 -18.38 21.28 20.39
C GLN A 312 -17.55 21.33 19.10
N TYR A 313 -16.60 20.44 18.92
CA TYR A 313 -15.79 20.37 17.70
C TYR A 313 -16.48 19.62 16.55
N LEU A 314 -17.59 18.94 16.83
CA LEU A 314 -18.32 18.15 15.85
C LEU A 314 -19.63 18.85 15.45
N PRO A 315 -20.04 18.82 14.18
CA PRO A 315 -21.36 19.29 13.77
C PRO A 315 -22.50 18.61 14.51
N ALA A 316 -23.67 19.23 14.47
CA ALA A 316 -24.84 18.69 15.18
C ALA A 316 -25.36 17.38 14.57
N THR A 317 -25.28 17.25 13.25
CA THR A 317 -25.88 16.14 12.47
C THR A 317 -24.91 15.60 11.43
N SER A 318 -25.22 14.42 10.88
CA SER A 318 -24.46 13.82 9.78
C SER A 318 -24.43 14.70 8.53
N GLU A 319 -25.54 15.38 8.22
CA GLU A 319 -25.59 16.33 7.10
C GLU A 319 -24.68 17.54 7.36
N GLY A 320 -24.64 18.02 8.61
CA GLY A 320 -23.69 19.05 9.02
C GLY A 320 -22.24 18.61 8.85
N TRP A 321 -21.95 17.35 9.12
CA TRP A 321 -20.64 16.74 8.87
C TRP A 321 -20.31 16.70 7.38
N VAL A 322 -21.22 16.22 6.53
CA VAL A 322 -21.07 16.23 5.06
C VAL A 322 -20.83 17.63 4.54
N ALA A 323 -21.62 18.61 4.99
CA ALA A 323 -21.45 20.02 4.60
C ALA A 323 -20.07 20.56 4.99
N LYS A 324 -19.57 20.19 6.17
CA LYS A 324 -18.23 20.57 6.64
C LYS A 324 -17.14 19.95 5.78
N VAL A 325 -17.21 18.66 5.53
CA VAL A 325 -16.25 17.92 4.69
C VAL A 325 -16.16 18.52 3.28
N LEU A 326 -17.29 18.84 2.67
CA LEU A 326 -17.31 19.47 1.36
C LEU A 326 -16.68 20.88 1.42
N SER A 327 -17.15 21.73 2.34
CA SER A 327 -16.70 23.14 2.42
C SER A 327 -15.25 23.30 2.85
N SER A 328 -14.66 22.30 3.49
CA SER A 328 -13.24 22.31 3.91
C SER A 328 -12.30 21.80 2.81
N SER A 329 -12.81 21.43 1.65
CA SER A 329 -11.97 21.03 0.53
C SER A 329 -11.21 22.24 -0.02
N GLU A 330 -9.93 22.05 -0.30
CA GLU A 330 -9.11 23.03 -1.02
C GLU A 330 -9.47 23.13 -2.50
N ASP A 331 -10.17 22.12 -3.03
CA ASP A 331 -10.64 22.10 -4.41
C ASP A 331 -11.88 22.99 -4.55
N PRO A 332 -11.85 24.04 -5.38
CA PRO A 332 -12.97 24.98 -5.55
C PRO A 332 -14.22 24.32 -6.15
N TYR A 333 -14.10 23.26 -6.91
CA TYR A 333 -15.26 22.51 -7.43
C TYR A 333 -15.95 21.71 -6.33
N VAL A 334 -15.18 21.11 -5.42
CA VAL A 334 -15.71 20.33 -4.30
C VAL A 334 -16.25 21.24 -3.21
N SER A 335 -15.51 22.30 -2.83
CA SER A 335 -15.94 23.23 -1.76
C SER A 335 -17.19 24.05 -2.13
N ALA A 336 -17.49 24.20 -3.41
CA ALA A 336 -18.73 24.82 -3.90
C ALA A 336 -19.95 23.88 -3.91
N LEU A 337 -19.78 22.59 -3.57
CA LEU A 337 -20.89 21.63 -3.52
C LEU A 337 -21.70 21.77 -2.24
N THR A 338 -22.98 21.45 -2.37
CA THR A 338 -23.90 21.30 -1.25
C THR A 338 -24.66 19.98 -1.39
N ILE A 339 -25.20 19.49 -0.29
CA ILE A 339 -26.08 18.31 -0.29
C ILE A 339 -27.19 18.46 -1.32
N ASP A 340 -27.83 19.64 -1.37
CA ASP A 340 -28.92 19.88 -2.32
C ASP A 340 -28.48 19.80 -3.77
N LYS A 341 -27.30 20.34 -4.10
CA LYS A 341 -26.73 20.24 -5.46
C LYS A 341 -26.48 18.78 -5.85
N ILE A 342 -25.91 18.00 -4.93
CA ILE A 342 -25.62 16.59 -5.20
C ILE A 342 -26.94 15.80 -5.33
N ASN A 343 -27.92 16.06 -4.48
CA ASN A 343 -29.24 15.43 -4.57
C ASN A 343 -29.98 15.79 -5.86
N ALA A 344 -29.88 17.05 -6.33
CA ALA A 344 -30.44 17.45 -7.62
C ALA A 344 -29.83 16.70 -8.81
N ALA A 345 -28.62 16.17 -8.64
CA ALA A 345 -27.94 15.28 -9.57
C ALA A 345 -28.15 13.78 -9.25
N ASN A 346 -29.24 13.43 -8.56
CA ASN A 346 -29.55 12.06 -8.13
C ASN A 346 -28.47 11.40 -7.26
N GLY A 347 -27.81 12.15 -6.41
CA GLY A 347 -26.80 11.65 -5.48
C GLY A 347 -25.43 11.41 -6.09
N VAL A 348 -25.25 11.65 -7.38
CA VAL A 348 -23.96 11.50 -8.09
C VAL A 348 -23.66 12.78 -8.85
N TYR A 349 -22.73 13.58 -8.34
CA TYR A 349 -22.37 14.85 -8.95
C TYR A 349 -21.07 14.71 -9.75
N PRO A 350 -21.11 14.89 -11.07
CA PRO A 350 -19.90 14.86 -11.88
C PRO A 350 -19.04 16.08 -11.60
N LEU A 351 -17.74 15.90 -11.43
CA LEU A 351 -16.78 16.99 -11.31
C LEU A 351 -16.41 17.49 -12.69
N GLU A 352 -16.56 18.79 -12.91
CA GLU A 352 -16.25 19.44 -14.19
C GLU A 352 -14.76 19.77 -14.30
N GLY A 353 -14.30 20.01 -15.54
CA GLY A 353 -12.93 20.46 -15.81
C GLY A 353 -11.88 19.33 -15.82
N ILE A 354 -12.31 18.09 -15.78
CA ILE A 354 -11.41 16.94 -15.86
C ILE A 354 -11.30 16.46 -17.31
N GLU A 355 -10.05 16.39 -17.78
CA GLU A 355 -9.77 15.85 -19.10
C GLU A 355 -10.07 14.33 -19.14
N GLU A 356 -10.78 13.90 -20.17
CA GLU A 356 -11.08 12.50 -20.43
C GLU A 356 -10.43 12.02 -21.74
N PRO A 357 -9.62 10.97 -21.76
CA PRO A 357 -9.14 10.21 -20.61
C PRO A 357 -8.11 10.97 -19.81
N ARG A 358 -8.21 10.87 -18.47
CA ARG A 358 -7.28 11.52 -17.57
C ARG A 358 -5.86 10.95 -17.74
N ARG A 359 -4.90 11.85 -17.66
CA ARG A 359 -3.47 11.52 -17.69
C ARG A 359 -2.79 12.18 -16.48
N GLU A 360 -2.29 11.36 -15.57
CA GLU A 360 -1.53 11.84 -14.42
C GLU A 360 -0.16 12.35 -14.88
N PHE A 361 0.31 13.41 -14.23
CA PHE A 361 1.63 13.99 -14.46
C PHE A 361 1.89 14.41 -15.92
N MET A 362 0.87 14.97 -16.61
CA MET A 362 1.05 15.52 -17.95
C MET A 362 2.08 16.65 -18.01
N ASP A 363 2.13 17.45 -16.95
CA ASP A 363 3.10 18.52 -16.76
C ASP A 363 4.50 18.00 -16.37
N ARG A 364 4.61 16.70 -16.07
CA ARG A 364 5.84 16.04 -15.61
C ARG A 364 6.41 16.63 -14.30
N VAL A 365 5.54 17.20 -13.47
CA VAL A 365 5.85 17.70 -12.14
C VAL A 365 5.38 16.65 -11.11
N PHE A 366 6.29 16.23 -10.26
CA PHE A 366 6.05 15.19 -9.26
C PHE A 366 6.07 15.81 -7.86
N ALA A 367 5.28 15.25 -6.94
CA ALA A 367 5.26 15.68 -5.53
C ALA A 367 6.46 15.11 -4.77
N THR A 368 7.65 15.49 -5.19
CA THR A 368 8.95 15.12 -4.62
C THR A 368 9.73 16.39 -4.32
N PRO A 369 10.76 16.34 -3.44
CA PRO A 369 11.60 17.51 -3.17
C PRO A 369 12.27 18.11 -4.42
N SER A 370 12.57 17.27 -5.40
CA SER A 370 13.18 17.71 -6.67
C SER A 370 12.16 18.17 -7.71
N THR A 371 10.86 17.99 -7.46
CA THR A 371 9.77 18.10 -8.45
C THR A 371 9.92 17.18 -9.66
N ARG A 372 10.92 16.29 -9.65
CA ARG A 372 11.18 15.27 -10.66
C ARG A 372 10.81 13.88 -10.14
N MET A 373 10.82 12.89 -10.98
CA MET A 373 10.64 11.51 -10.56
C MET A 373 11.91 11.02 -9.86
N ASP A 374 11.88 10.96 -8.54
CA ASP A 374 13.01 10.52 -7.73
C ASP A 374 13.19 9.00 -7.84
N VAL A 375 14.44 8.59 -8.10
CA VAL A 375 14.85 7.17 -8.23
C VAL A 375 15.85 6.80 -7.15
N TYR A 376 16.46 7.78 -6.50
CA TYR A 376 17.46 7.60 -5.46
C TYR A 376 16.97 8.21 -4.15
N TYR A 377 17.03 7.44 -3.07
CA TYR A 377 16.53 7.87 -1.74
C TYR A 377 17.65 7.78 -0.70
N ASP A 378 18.11 8.93 -0.24
CA ASP A 378 19.20 9.05 0.76
C ASP A 378 18.85 8.35 2.07
N ALA A 379 17.60 8.44 2.53
CA ALA A 379 17.13 7.80 3.75
C ALA A 379 17.29 6.26 3.73
N LEU A 380 17.36 5.66 2.55
CA LEU A 380 17.48 4.20 2.39
C LEU A 380 18.93 3.75 2.14
N VAL A 381 19.93 4.64 2.24
CA VAL A 381 21.35 4.31 2.04
C VAL A 381 21.83 3.26 3.04
N GLU A 382 21.49 3.42 4.31
CA GLU A 382 21.90 2.50 5.38
C GLU A 382 21.28 1.10 5.25
N TYR A 383 20.15 0.98 4.56
CA TYR A 383 19.50 -0.28 4.24
C TYR A 383 19.99 -0.90 2.91
N GLY A 384 20.91 -0.23 2.20
CA GLY A 384 21.36 -0.65 0.87
C GLY A 384 20.31 -0.52 -0.24
N GLN A 385 19.22 0.22 0.03
CA GLN A 385 18.05 0.37 -0.83
C GLN A 385 17.88 1.79 -1.41
N ALA A 386 18.92 2.61 -1.37
CA ALA A 386 18.89 3.93 -2.04
C ALA A 386 18.52 3.84 -3.54
N LEU A 387 18.94 2.77 -4.20
CA LEU A 387 18.40 2.25 -5.46
C LEU A 387 17.80 0.88 -5.19
N PRO A 388 16.74 0.46 -5.91
CA PRO A 388 16.12 -0.83 -5.65
C PRO A 388 17.10 -1.99 -5.85
N ALA A 389 17.27 -2.78 -4.80
CA ALA A 389 18.08 -3.99 -4.77
C ALA A 389 17.21 -5.16 -4.35
N TYR A 390 17.36 -6.29 -5.03
CA TYR A 390 16.59 -7.47 -4.67
C TYR A 390 16.92 -7.96 -3.26
N GLU A 391 15.88 -8.14 -2.48
CA GLU A 391 15.89 -8.91 -1.24
C GLU A 391 14.84 -10.03 -1.35
N PRO A 392 15.10 -11.23 -0.84
CA PRO A 392 14.05 -12.23 -0.75
C PRO A 392 12.96 -11.76 0.23
N PRO A 393 11.73 -12.30 0.15
CA PRO A 393 10.74 -12.15 1.20
C PRO A 393 11.32 -12.50 2.58
N LEU A 394 10.75 -11.98 3.67
CA LEU A 394 11.27 -12.23 5.02
C LEU A 394 11.22 -13.72 5.41
N GLU A 395 10.13 -14.40 5.05
CA GLU A 395 9.88 -15.78 5.43
C GLU A 395 9.66 -16.69 4.22
N ALA A 396 8.81 -16.29 3.29
CA ALA A 396 8.28 -17.16 2.24
C ALA A 396 9.21 -17.29 1.03
N HIS A 397 10.42 -17.83 1.26
CA HIS A 397 11.37 -18.14 0.20
C HIS A 397 12.12 -19.47 0.48
N ALA A 398 12.57 -20.13 -0.58
CA ALA A 398 13.20 -21.45 -0.50
C ALA A 398 14.53 -21.48 0.30
N GLY A 399 15.19 -20.33 0.45
CA GLY A 399 16.43 -20.22 1.23
C GLY A 399 16.21 -20.06 2.74
N ASN A 400 14.97 -19.91 3.19
CA ASN A 400 14.65 -19.81 4.61
C ASN A 400 14.69 -21.22 5.25
N LYS A 401 15.29 -21.34 6.43
CA LYS A 401 15.32 -22.61 7.19
C LYS A 401 13.93 -23.13 7.55
N LEU A 402 12.98 -22.24 7.75
CA LEU A 402 11.58 -22.62 8.00
C LEU A 402 10.98 -23.42 6.84
N ALA A 403 11.45 -23.20 5.60
CA ALA A 403 10.98 -23.94 4.43
C ALA A 403 11.30 -25.45 4.47
N GLU A 404 12.25 -25.88 5.30
CA GLU A 404 12.53 -27.32 5.52
C GLU A 404 11.39 -28.00 6.28
N THR A 405 10.68 -27.25 7.14
CA THR A 405 9.56 -27.75 7.96
C THR A 405 8.21 -27.31 7.41
N TYR A 406 8.11 -26.11 6.88
CA TYR A 406 6.91 -25.48 6.35
C TYR A 406 7.12 -25.08 4.87
N PRO A 407 7.07 -26.04 3.93
CA PRO A 407 7.54 -25.84 2.56
C PRO A 407 6.55 -25.09 1.65
N LEU A 408 5.36 -24.77 2.12
CA LEU A 408 4.33 -24.14 1.32
C LEU A 408 4.21 -22.64 1.63
N GLN A 409 4.39 -21.81 0.62
CA GLN A 409 4.05 -20.39 0.72
C GLN A 409 2.53 -20.22 0.75
N LEU A 410 1.99 -19.62 1.80
CA LEU A 410 0.59 -19.30 1.92
C LEU A 410 0.29 -17.95 1.24
N ALA A 411 -0.41 -17.99 0.13
CA ALA A 411 -0.89 -16.79 -0.55
C ALA A 411 -2.34 -16.48 -0.12
N ASN A 412 -2.53 -15.37 0.58
CA ASN A 412 -3.85 -14.83 0.87
C ASN A 412 -4.26 -13.88 -0.25
N VAL A 413 -5.33 -14.21 -0.97
CA VAL A 413 -5.74 -13.48 -2.18
C VAL A 413 -7.20 -13.04 -2.11
N HIS A 414 -7.51 -11.94 -2.81
CA HIS A 414 -8.89 -11.48 -2.97
C HIS A 414 -9.76 -12.50 -3.71
N THR A 415 -11.06 -12.50 -3.43
CA THR A 415 -12.07 -13.28 -4.15
C THR A 415 -12.93 -12.36 -5.03
N LEU A 416 -13.46 -12.88 -6.11
CA LEU A 416 -14.40 -12.15 -6.98
C LEU A 416 -15.77 -11.88 -6.32
N TYR A 417 -16.10 -12.59 -5.26
CA TYR A 417 -17.47 -12.65 -4.75
C TYR A 417 -17.72 -11.71 -3.56
N ARG A 418 -16.66 -11.18 -2.93
CA ARG A 418 -16.76 -10.29 -1.79
C ARG A 418 -15.49 -9.45 -1.62
N ILE A 419 -15.57 -8.39 -0.83
CA ILE A 419 -14.43 -7.57 -0.43
C ILE A 419 -14.07 -7.92 1.01
N HIS A 420 -12.84 -8.41 1.24
CA HIS A 420 -12.36 -8.85 2.55
C HIS A 420 -13.37 -9.80 3.23
N ASN A 421 -13.79 -9.53 4.45
CA ASN A 421 -14.78 -10.32 5.17
C ASN A 421 -16.25 -9.86 4.99
N GLN A 422 -16.48 -8.82 4.18
CA GLN A 422 -17.83 -8.31 3.93
C GLN A 422 -18.71 -9.38 3.27
N PHE A 423 -19.96 -9.49 3.72
CA PHE A 423 -20.93 -10.47 3.26
C PHE A 423 -20.53 -11.95 3.45
N ASN A 424 -19.57 -12.22 4.34
CA ASN A 424 -19.13 -13.59 4.60
C ASN A 424 -20.26 -14.49 5.16
N ASP A 425 -21.17 -13.89 5.90
CA ASP A 425 -22.38 -14.51 6.47
C ASP A 425 -23.55 -14.63 5.47
N ALA A 426 -23.45 -14.00 4.29
CA ALA A 426 -24.49 -14.07 3.28
C ALA A 426 -24.55 -15.46 2.63
N LYS A 427 -25.63 -16.21 2.88
CA LYS A 427 -25.81 -17.59 2.42
C LYS A 427 -25.66 -17.78 0.91
N TRP A 428 -26.01 -16.76 0.13
CA TRP A 428 -25.85 -16.78 -1.33
C TRP A 428 -24.38 -16.60 -1.77
N ILE A 429 -23.56 -15.85 -1.00
CA ILE A 429 -22.11 -15.77 -1.21
C ILE A 429 -21.41 -17.07 -0.83
N GLN A 430 -21.81 -17.68 0.28
CA GLN A 430 -21.22 -18.93 0.78
C GLN A 430 -21.28 -20.08 -0.24
N GLN A 431 -22.26 -20.07 -1.12
CA GLN A 431 -22.36 -21.05 -2.21
C GLN A 431 -21.18 -21.00 -3.19
N PHE A 432 -20.53 -19.85 -3.33
CA PHE A 432 -19.43 -19.63 -4.29
C PHE A 432 -18.07 -19.47 -3.60
N ALA A 433 -18.06 -19.00 -2.36
CA ALA A 433 -16.86 -18.62 -1.62
C ALA A 433 -16.68 -19.48 -0.35
N GLU A 434 -16.89 -20.79 -0.46
CA GLU A 434 -16.61 -21.72 0.62
C GLU A 434 -15.15 -21.56 1.11
N PRO A 435 -14.91 -21.46 2.42
CA PRO A 435 -13.56 -21.36 2.98
C PRO A 435 -12.79 -22.66 2.80
N ARG A 436 -11.90 -22.66 1.84
CA ARG A 436 -11.07 -23.82 1.52
C ARG A 436 -9.69 -23.37 1.07
N ILE A 437 -8.69 -24.19 1.40
CA ILE A 437 -7.33 -24.01 0.90
C ILE A 437 -7.15 -24.75 -0.42
N GLU A 438 -6.52 -24.11 -1.37
CA GLU A 438 -6.28 -24.69 -2.69
C GLU A 438 -4.80 -25.03 -2.84
N LEU A 439 -4.53 -26.23 -3.37
CA LEU A 439 -3.21 -26.78 -3.61
C LEU A 439 -3.09 -27.31 -5.04
N ASN A 440 -1.87 -27.28 -5.57
CA ASN A 440 -1.56 -28.05 -6.77
C ASN A 440 -1.82 -29.54 -6.52
N PRO A 441 -2.37 -30.30 -7.49
CA PRO A 441 -2.57 -31.75 -7.36
C PRO A 441 -1.32 -32.51 -6.90
N SER A 442 -0.12 -32.12 -7.38
CA SER A 442 1.13 -32.74 -6.98
C SER A 442 1.46 -32.55 -5.49
N GLU A 443 1.09 -31.40 -4.92
CA GLU A 443 1.27 -31.15 -3.48
C GLU A 443 0.26 -31.93 -2.64
N MET A 444 -0.95 -32.15 -3.17
CA MET A 444 -1.95 -32.99 -2.53
C MET A 444 -1.53 -34.48 -2.54
N GLU A 445 -1.00 -34.96 -3.66
CA GLU A 445 -0.49 -36.34 -3.79
C GLU A 445 0.63 -36.64 -2.78
N LYS A 446 1.61 -35.73 -2.66
CA LYS A 446 2.71 -35.85 -1.67
C LYS A 446 2.21 -36.01 -0.23
N ARG A 447 1.03 -35.45 0.08
CA ARG A 447 0.41 -35.46 1.42
C ARG A 447 -0.72 -36.46 1.59
N GLY A 448 -1.01 -37.24 0.55
CA GLY A 448 -2.11 -38.23 0.54
C GLY A 448 -3.49 -37.57 0.72
N LEU A 449 -3.70 -36.38 0.17
CA LEU A 449 -4.92 -35.59 0.29
C LEU A 449 -5.79 -35.74 -0.96
N ALA A 450 -7.10 -35.72 -0.75
CA ALA A 450 -8.13 -35.62 -1.79
C ALA A 450 -8.97 -34.35 -1.63
N THR A 451 -9.50 -33.84 -2.74
CA THR A 451 -10.41 -32.70 -2.69
C THR A 451 -11.60 -32.98 -1.78
N GLY A 452 -11.87 -32.06 -0.84
CA GLY A 452 -12.90 -32.20 0.19
C GLY A 452 -12.42 -32.73 1.53
N ASP A 453 -11.19 -33.26 1.62
CA ASP A 453 -10.62 -33.67 2.90
C ASP A 453 -10.55 -32.47 3.87
N ALA A 454 -10.81 -32.75 5.15
CA ALA A 454 -10.48 -31.81 6.22
C ALA A 454 -8.96 -31.81 6.43
N VAL A 455 -8.38 -30.65 6.48
CA VAL A 455 -6.94 -30.46 6.66
C VAL A 455 -6.64 -29.47 7.77
N GLU A 456 -5.51 -29.67 8.44
CA GLU A 456 -4.89 -28.70 9.33
C GLU A 456 -3.76 -27.98 8.58
N VAL A 457 -3.82 -26.66 8.55
CA VAL A 457 -2.80 -25.75 8.04
C VAL A 457 -2.08 -25.18 9.24
N PHE A 458 -0.75 -25.29 9.31
CA PHE A 458 -0.02 -24.94 10.53
C PHE A 458 1.41 -24.47 10.28
N ASN A 459 1.92 -23.72 11.25
CA ASN A 459 3.33 -23.37 11.44
C ASN A 459 3.60 -23.13 12.93
N ASP A 460 4.76 -22.53 13.28
CA ASP A 460 5.15 -22.27 14.68
C ASP A 460 4.22 -21.27 15.39
N ARG A 461 3.51 -20.39 14.65
CA ARG A 461 2.58 -19.42 15.21
C ARG A 461 1.24 -20.03 15.63
N GLY A 462 0.80 -21.06 14.95
CA GLY A 462 -0.46 -21.73 15.26
C GLY A 462 -1.01 -22.57 14.11
N SER A 463 -2.32 -22.82 14.15
CA SER A 463 -3.00 -23.59 13.11
C SER A 463 -4.46 -23.18 12.92
N PHE A 464 -5.01 -23.60 11.79
CA PHE A 464 -6.44 -23.60 11.53
C PHE A 464 -6.82 -24.83 10.71
N LYS A 465 -8.13 -25.17 10.70
CA LYS A 465 -8.64 -26.31 9.92
C LYS A 465 -9.69 -25.84 8.91
N CYS A 466 -9.56 -26.34 7.70
CA CYS A 466 -10.49 -26.08 6.60
C CYS A 466 -10.56 -27.29 5.67
N ARG A 467 -11.31 -27.18 4.56
CA ARG A 467 -11.28 -28.20 3.50
C ARG A 467 -10.23 -27.85 2.46
N VAL A 468 -9.64 -28.88 1.83
CA VAL A 468 -8.69 -28.71 0.73
C VAL A 468 -9.36 -28.92 -0.63
N LYS A 469 -8.89 -28.20 -1.65
CA LYS A 469 -9.30 -28.34 -3.05
C LYS A 469 -8.09 -28.38 -3.97
N ALA A 470 -8.11 -29.33 -4.93
CA ALA A 470 -7.14 -29.36 -6.01
C ALA A 470 -7.34 -28.17 -6.97
N ASN A 471 -6.24 -27.51 -7.34
CA ASN A 471 -6.23 -26.45 -8.34
C ASN A 471 -4.91 -26.45 -9.10
N GLU A 472 -4.97 -26.81 -10.39
CA GLU A 472 -3.80 -26.89 -11.28
C GLU A 472 -3.15 -25.52 -11.55
N SER A 473 -3.89 -24.42 -11.35
CA SER A 473 -3.36 -23.07 -11.52
C SER A 473 -2.45 -22.63 -10.37
N ILE A 474 -2.42 -23.37 -9.25
CA ILE A 474 -1.53 -23.10 -8.13
C ILE A 474 -0.16 -23.68 -8.43
N ARG A 475 0.89 -22.88 -8.31
CA ARG A 475 2.27 -23.33 -8.47
C ARG A 475 2.60 -24.35 -7.37
N PRO A 476 3.28 -25.48 -7.67
CA PRO A 476 3.86 -26.34 -6.63
C PRO A 476 4.74 -25.55 -5.65
N GLY A 477 4.67 -25.88 -4.38
CA GLY A 477 5.30 -25.13 -3.31
C GLY A 477 4.49 -23.94 -2.79
N SER A 478 3.25 -23.76 -3.28
CA SER A 478 2.34 -22.71 -2.81
C SER A 478 0.98 -23.28 -2.41
N ALA A 479 0.34 -22.62 -1.46
CA ALA A 479 -1.05 -22.83 -1.07
C ALA A 479 -1.81 -21.51 -1.21
N ARG A 480 -3.06 -21.56 -1.67
CA ARG A 480 -3.90 -20.38 -1.83
C ARG A 480 -5.12 -20.44 -0.91
N MET A 481 -5.33 -19.38 -0.15
CA MET A 481 -6.54 -19.15 0.64
C MET A 481 -7.14 -17.80 0.26
N PHE A 482 -8.46 -17.72 0.12
CA PHE A 482 -9.11 -16.43 -0.04
C PHE A 482 -9.10 -15.68 1.29
N GLU A 483 -8.73 -14.41 1.27
CA GLU A 483 -8.68 -13.57 2.46
C GLU A 483 -10.06 -13.30 3.06
N GLY A 484 -10.09 -12.78 4.29
CA GLY A 484 -11.32 -12.41 4.98
C GLY A 484 -12.19 -13.60 5.36
N GLN A 485 -11.63 -14.80 5.51
CA GLN A 485 -12.37 -15.94 6.07
C GLN A 485 -12.51 -15.77 7.57
N THR A 486 -13.74 -15.72 8.05
CA THR A 486 -14.01 -15.66 9.48
C THR A 486 -13.97 -17.06 10.10
N ALA A 487 -13.60 -17.15 11.38
CA ALA A 487 -13.47 -18.41 12.09
C ALA A 487 -14.79 -19.21 12.11
N ASP A 488 -15.95 -18.54 12.12
CA ASP A 488 -17.27 -19.18 12.10
C ASP A 488 -17.54 -20.08 10.88
N PHE A 489 -16.81 -19.87 9.78
CA PHE A 489 -16.98 -20.63 8.54
C PHE A 489 -15.82 -21.61 8.27
N LEU A 490 -14.79 -21.60 9.09
CA LEU A 490 -13.74 -22.62 9.11
C LEU A 490 -14.18 -23.83 9.93
N ILE A 491 -13.50 -24.95 9.79
CA ILE A 491 -13.72 -26.12 10.66
C ILE A 491 -13.27 -25.79 12.09
N GLU A 492 -12.12 -25.12 12.22
CA GLU A 492 -11.54 -24.71 13.50
C GLU A 492 -10.50 -23.61 13.29
N GLY A 493 -10.37 -22.68 14.21
CA GLY A 493 -9.32 -21.66 14.25
C GLY A 493 -9.58 -20.48 13.32
N ASN A 494 -8.53 -19.71 13.05
CA ASN A 494 -8.55 -18.52 12.22
C ASN A 494 -7.31 -18.53 11.30
N VAL A 495 -7.46 -18.09 10.05
CA VAL A 495 -6.34 -18.01 9.09
C VAL A 495 -5.19 -17.17 9.65
N GLN A 496 -5.50 -16.12 10.39
CA GLN A 496 -4.49 -15.26 11.03
C GLN A 496 -3.68 -15.96 12.14
N ASN A 497 -4.05 -17.17 12.56
CA ASN A 497 -3.21 -17.94 13.50
C ASN A 497 -1.82 -18.24 12.92
N VAL A 498 -1.71 -18.36 11.59
CA VAL A 498 -0.47 -18.73 10.91
C VAL A 498 0.21 -17.58 10.18
N THR A 499 -0.47 -16.45 9.96
CA THR A 499 0.09 -15.34 9.17
C THR A 499 1.23 -14.63 9.89
N ASN A 500 2.19 -14.14 9.09
CA ASN A 500 3.36 -13.43 9.59
C ASN A 500 2.95 -12.11 10.25
N ASP A 501 3.54 -11.82 11.39
CA ASP A 501 3.30 -10.62 12.19
C ASP A 501 4.57 -9.76 12.40
N GLY A 502 5.66 -10.11 11.71
CA GLY A 502 6.86 -9.29 11.64
C GLY A 502 6.62 -8.02 10.82
N TYR A 503 7.56 -7.10 10.87
CA TYR A 503 7.57 -5.92 10.00
C TYR A 503 8.99 -5.58 9.56
N VAL A 504 9.10 -4.80 8.50
CA VAL A 504 10.37 -4.36 7.92
C VAL A 504 10.68 -2.96 8.45
N GLU A 505 11.76 -2.82 9.22
CA GLU A 505 12.13 -1.56 9.90
C GLU A 505 12.28 -0.38 8.94
N ARG A 506 12.88 -0.59 7.76
CA ARG A 506 13.04 0.49 6.77
C ARG A 506 11.70 1.10 6.32
N GLY A 507 10.59 0.43 6.54
CA GLY A 507 9.26 0.98 6.28
C GLY A 507 8.96 2.22 7.11
N ALA A 508 9.62 2.42 8.26
CA ALA A 508 9.48 3.62 9.07
C ALA A 508 10.00 4.88 8.35
N GLU A 509 10.97 4.72 7.44
CA GLU A 509 11.48 5.80 6.59
C GLU A 509 10.58 6.12 5.39
N LEU A 510 9.51 5.35 5.22
CA LEU A 510 8.55 5.53 4.15
C LEU A 510 7.27 6.20 4.70
N MET A 511 6.57 6.90 3.86
CA MET A 511 5.38 7.70 4.21
C MET A 511 4.29 6.93 4.97
N CYS A 512 4.18 5.61 4.76
CA CYS A 512 3.12 4.78 5.34
C CYS A 512 3.56 3.92 6.54
N GLY A 513 4.78 4.10 7.06
CA GLY A 513 5.31 3.32 8.18
C GLY A 513 5.73 1.88 7.81
N PRO A 514 6.00 1.04 8.82
CA PRO A 514 6.54 -0.30 8.61
C PRO A 514 5.67 -1.19 7.73
N VAL A 515 6.30 -1.97 6.87
CA VAL A 515 5.62 -2.95 6.01
C VAL A 515 5.24 -4.18 6.83
N ILE A 516 3.97 -4.59 6.76
CA ILE A 516 3.47 -5.81 7.41
C ILE A 516 3.26 -6.90 6.36
N PRO A 517 4.07 -7.96 6.38
CA PRO A 517 4.07 -8.94 5.31
C PRO A 517 3.08 -10.08 5.55
N PHE A 518 1.78 -9.84 5.50
CA PHE A 518 0.74 -10.84 5.74
C PHE A 518 0.81 -12.07 4.84
N SER A 519 1.23 -11.88 3.59
CA SER A 519 1.36 -12.96 2.60
C SER A 519 2.76 -13.58 2.57
N ASP A 520 3.67 -13.08 3.39
CA ASP A 520 5.03 -13.59 3.54
C ASP A 520 5.05 -14.67 4.64
N THR A 521 4.38 -15.79 4.38
CA THR A 521 4.08 -16.81 5.38
C THR A 521 4.35 -18.20 4.81
N LEU A 522 5.08 -19.01 5.57
CA LEU A 522 5.29 -20.44 5.30
C LEU A 522 4.37 -21.29 6.18
N VAL A 523 3.83 -22.35 5.59
CA VAL A 523 2.96 -23.32 6.28
C VAL A 523 3.25 -24.75 5.83
N GLU A 524 2.81 -25.72 6.63
CA GLU A 524 2.62 -27.10 6.21
C GLU A 524 1.14 -27.49 6.35
N ILE A 525 0.72 -28.49 5.60
CA ILE A 525 -0.67 -28.96 5.53
C ILE A 525 -0.69 -30.47 5.68
N LYS A 526 -1.48 -30.95 6.61
CA LYS A 526 -1.72 -32.38 6.84
C LYS A 526 -3.20 -32.69 6.94
N LYS A 527 -3.57 -33.97 6.82
CA LYS A 527 -4.94 -34.41 7.07
C LYS A 527 -5.32 -34.14 8.54
N ALA A 528 -6.50 -33.55 8.78
CA ALA A 528 -6.96 -33.18 10.12
C ALA A 528 -7.49 -34.40 10.89
#